data_71a30a9e80dafd026d8d5697e1275e9d
#
_entry.id   71a30a9e80dafd026d8d5697e1275e9d
#
_cell.length_a   1.000
_cell.length_b   1.000
_cell.length_c   1.000
_cell.angle_alpha   90.00
_cell.angle_beta   90.00
_cell.angle_gamma   90.00
#
_symmetry.space_group_name_H-M   'P 1'
#
loop_
_entity.id
_entity.type
_entity.pdbx_description
1 polymer ?
#
loop_
_entity_poly.entity_id
_entity_poly.type
_entity_poly.pdbx_seq_one_letter_code
_entity_poly.pdbx_strand_id
1 'polypeptide(L)'
;MAKVLVALSGGVDSAVAALLLKREGHDVHAAYMRTWMNEEGGKFFGECPWEDDVLNARAVADKLDIPFKTVDLIKDYREHIVQYLVEGYRNGLTPNPDVLCNREMKFGVFARKAFADGFDCVATGHYARRRDNADGTSDILCGVDPNKDQTYFLALLRQEQLKRALYPVGHLLKPELRKLAEEAGLPNAKRKDSQGICFIGKIRINDFLEQYIPQKPGKIVNTAGKVLGEHKGLFHYTIGQRRGINVPSNADNEYYVVVAKRFESNELVVAFDHPETAGTLYTTESWVNNLSWINRPLTEKCEVLVRVRYRDASTPVTFTPDGNGGAHIAYKHMQRGIAPGQIIAFYDGETLLGGGVFQ
;
A
#
# COMPACT_ATOMS: atom_id res chain seq x y z
N MET A 1 -7.85 4.28 -30.07
CA MET A 1 -8.69 3.18 -29.53
C MET A 1 -7.76 2.06 -29.14
N ALA A 2 -7.79 1.62 -27.89
CA ALA A 2 -6.94 0.56 -27.35
C ALA A 2 -7.80 -0.55 -26.73
N LYS A 3 -7.31 -1.78 -26.70
CA LYS A 3 -7.93 -2.90 -26.00
C LYS A 3 -7.45 -2.92 -24.54
N VAL A 4 -8.35 -2.63 -23.61
CA VAL A 4 -8.01 -2.37 -22.20
C VAL A 4 -8.62 -3.42 -21.28
N LEU A 5 -7.81 -4.02 -20.41
CA LEU A 5 -8.28 -4.89 -19.34
C LEU A 5 -8.35 -4.10 -18.03
N VAL A 6 -9.57 -3.88 -17.52
CA VAL A 6 -9.79 -3.18 -16.25
C VAL A 6 -9.79 -4.18 -15.09
N ALA A 7 -8.97 -3.93 -14.08
CA ALA A 7 -8.98 -4.67 -12.83
C ALA A 7 -10.19 -4.25 -11.98
N LEU A 8 -11.32 -4.95 -12.12
CA LEU A 8 -12.53 -4.73 -11.34
C LEU A 8 -12.43 -5.41 -9.98
N SER A 9 -12.40 -4.62 -8.90
CA SER A 9 -12.35 -5.12 -7.52
C SER A 9 -13.74 -5.26 -6.86
N GLY A 10 -14.82 -4.99 -7.61
CA GLY A 10 -16.16 -4.85 -7.05
C GLY A 10 -16.43 -3.51 -6.37
N GLY A 11 -15.42 -2.66 -6.17
CA GLY A 11 -15.53 -1.30 -5.64
C GLY A 11 -15.96 -0.28 -6.68
N VAL A 12 -16.51 0.87 -6.23
CA VAL A 12 -17.04 1.92 -7.12
C VAL A 12 -15.95 2.58 -7.97
N ASP A 13 -14.72 2.71 -7.46
CA ASP A 13 -13.63 3.38 -8.18
C ASP A 13 -13.23 2.65 -9.45
N SER A 14 -13.05 1.32 -9.37
CA SER A 14 -12.75 0.49 -10.54
C SER A 14 -13.95 0.40 -11.52
N ALA A 15 -15.18 0.47 -10.99
CA ALA A 15 -16.39 0.47 -11.83
C ALA A 15 -16.49 1.76 -12.67
N VAL A 16 -16.22 2.92 -12.07
CA VAL A 16 -16.19 4.20 -12.80
C VAL A 16 -15.00 4.26 -13.74
N ALA A 17 -13.85 3.68 -13.39
CA ALA A 17 -12.71 3.56 -14.33
C ALA A 17 -13.12 2.83 -15.62
N ALA A 18 -13.85 1.70 -15.52
CA ALA A 18 -14.37 0.97 -16.68
C ALA A 18 -15.39 1.79 -17.47
N LEU A 19 -16.31 2.49 -16.78
CA LEU A 19 -17.30 3.36 -17.40
C LEU A 19 -16.65 4.46 -18.25
N LEU A 20 -15.63 5.15 -17.69
CA LEU A 20 -14.94 6.24 -18.38
C LEU A 20 -14.23 5.75 -19.63
N LEU A 21 -13.48 4.67 -19.53
CA LEU A 21 -12.78 4.10 -20.68
C LEU A 21 -13.76 3.64 -21.79
N LYS A 22 -14.92 3.08 -21.42
CA LYS A 22 -15.95 2.74 -22.39
C LYS A 22 -16.53 3.99 -23.07
N ARG A 23 -16.77 5.07 -22.32
CA ARG A 23 -17.24 6.36 -22.86
C ARG A 23 -16.21 7.02 -23.78
N GLU A 24 -14.92 6.80 -23.54
CA GLU A 24 -13.82 7.26 -24.38
C GLU A 24 -13.65 6.42 -25.67
N GLY A 25 -14.44 5.35 -25.83
CA GLY A 25 -14.47 4.53 -27.05
C GLY A 25 -13.40 3.43 -27.07
N HIS A 26 -12.80 3.07 -25.95
CA HIS A 26 -11.89 1.93 -25.86
C HIS A 26 -12.63 0.59 -25.96
N ASP A 27 -11.94 -0.46 -26.43
CA ASP A 27 -12.40 -1.86 -26.32
C ASP A 27 -12.12 -2.36 -24.90
N VAL A 28 -13.13 -2.23 -24.01
CA VAL A 28 -12.98 -2.45 -22.58
C VAL A 28 -13.43 -3.85 -22.20
N HIS A 29 -12.56 -4.59 -21.57
CA HIS A 29 -12.83 -5.85 -20.89
C HIS A 29 -12.57 -5.71 -19.40
N ALA A 30 -13.22 -6.52 -18.58
CA ALA A 30 -13.07 -6.50 -17.14
C ALA A 30 -12.53 -7.83 -16.61
N ALA A 31 -11.70 -7.74 -15.57
CA ALA A 31 -11.25 -8.92 -14.86
C ALA A 31 -11.21 -8.71 -13.34
N TYR A 32 -11.67 -9.71 -12.60
CA TYR A 32 -11.46 -9.81 -11.18
C TYR A 32 -10.20 -10.64 -10.88
N MET A 33 -9.31 -10.12 -10.05
CA MET A 33 -8.12 -10.84 -9.60
C MET A 33 -8.46 -11.68 -8.37
N ARG A 34 -8.49 -13.01 -8.52
CA ARG A 34 -8.66 -13.93 -7.39
C ARG A 34 -7.30 -14.24 -6.79
N THR A 35 -7.01 -13.68 -5.62
CA THR A 35 -5.71 -13.75 -4.95
C THR A 35 -5.72 -14.52 -3.65
N TRP A 36 -6.93 -14.84 -3.13
CA TRP A 36 -7.10 -15.53 -1.85
C TRP A 36 -8.30 -16.47 -1.89
N MET A 37 -8.19 -17.62 -1.18
CA MET A 37 -9.28 -18.53 -0.85
C MET A 37 -9.16 -18.96 0.61
N ASN A 38 -10.30 -19.05 1.30
CA ASN A 38 -10.34 -19.41 2.73
C ASN A 38 -10.02 -20.88 3.03
N GLU A 39 -10.02 -21.76 2.03
CA GLU A 39 -9.92 -23.22 2.22
C GLU A 39 -8.50 -23.72 2.49
N GLU A 40 -7.48 -22.91 2.32
CA GLU A 40 -6.10 -23.32 2.44
C GLU A 40 -5.50 -22.90 3.79
N GLY A 41 -5.59 -23.77 4.78
CA GLY A 41 -4.98 -23.58 6.10
C GLY A 41 -5.80 -24.07 7.28
N GLY A 42 -6.99 -24.64 7.06
CA GLY A 42 -7.77 -25.32 8.10
C GLY A 42 -8.39 -24.43 9.17
N LYS A 43 -8.24 -23.11 9.09
CA LYS A 43 -8.93 -22.15 9.95
C LYS A 43 -9.76 -21.20 9.11
N PHE A 44 -11.04 -21.28 9.28
CA PHE A 44 -12.05 -20.46 8.63
C PHE A 44 -11.95 -19.01 9.14
N PHE A 45 -11.64 -18.06 8.25
CA PHE A 45 -11.70 -16.64 8.58
C PHE A 45 -13.03 -16.06 8.13
N GLY A 46 -14.09 -16.18 8.88
CA GLY A 46 -15.33 -15.47 8.66
C GLY A 46 -15.87 -15.50 7.22
N GLU A 47 -16.81 -14.62 6.90
CA GLU A 47 -17.38 -14.46 5.55
C GLU A 47 -16.28 -14.22 4.51
N CYS A 48 -16.33 -14.93 3.39
CA CYS A 48 -15.37 -14.85 2.31
C CYS A 48 -15.65 -13.60 1.45
N PRO A 49 -14.94 -12.49 1.63
CA PRO A 49 -15.32 -11.22 0.97
C PRO A 49 -15.13 -11.26 -0.54
N TRP A 50 -14.37 -12.21 -1.08
CA TRP A 50 -14.12 -12.29 -2.52
C TRP A 50 -15.36 -12.69 -3.32
N GLU A 51 -16.28 -13.47 -2.78
CA GLU A 51 -17.52 -13.88 -3.47
C GLU A 51 -18.40 -12.67 -3.75
N ASP A 52 -18.64 -11.83 -2.73
CA ASP A 52 -19.37 -10.58 -2.89
C ASP A 52 -18.65 -9.62 -3.84
N ASP A 53 -17.33 -9.56 -3.79
CA ASP A 53 -16.54 -8.70 -4.66
C ASP A 53 -16.64 -9.15 -6.13
N VAL A 54 -16.55 -10.46 -6.41
CA VAL A 54 -16.74 -11.02 -7.76
C VAL A 54 -18.15 -10.77 -8.27
N LEU A 55 -19.17 -11.01 -7.44
CA LEU A 55 -20.57 -10.76 -7.83
C LEU A 55 -20.78 -9.29 -8.19
N ASN A 56 -20.29 -8.36 -7.38
CA ASN A 56 -20.36 -6.94 -7.68
C ASN A 56 -19.58 -6.57 -8.94
N ALA A 57 -18.38 -7.12 -9.14
CA ALA A 57 -17.58 -6.88 -10.34
C ALA A 57 -18.30 -7.38 -11.60
N ARG A 58 -18.90 -8.58 -11.55
CA ARG A 58 -19.70 -9.14 -12.63
C ARG A 58 -20.92 -8.26 -12.92
N ALA A 59 -21.69 -7.89 -11.91
CA ALA A 59 -22.86 -7.03 -12.07
C ALA A 59 -22.53 -5.67 -12.71
N VAL A 60 -21.34 -5.11 -12.39
CA VAL A 60 -20.84 -3.89 -13.06
C VAL A 60 -20.51 -4.17 -14.51
N ALA A 61 -19.84 -5.28 -14.84
CA ALA A 61 -19.49 -5.63 -16.19
C ALA A 61 -20.74 -5.87 -17.06
N ASP A 62 -21.74 -6.60 -16.53
CA ASP A 62 -23.03 -6.83 -17.17
C ASP A 62 -23.77 -5.51 -17.41
N LYS A 63 -23.80 -4.60 -16.41
CA LYS A 63 -24.41 -3.27 -16.54
C LYS A 63 -23.73 -2.42 -17.61
N LEU A 64 -22.41 -2.53 -17.72
CA LEU A 64 -21.62 -1.80 -18.72
C LEU A 64 -21.58 -2.53 -20.08
N ASP A 65 -22.17 -3.72 -20.20
CA ASP A 65 -22.09 -4.55 -21.39
C ASP A 65 -20.64 -4.68 -21.89
N ILE A 66 -19.76 -5.22 -21.01
CA ILE A 66 -18.35 -5.50 -21.29
C ILE A 66 -18.01 -6.94 -20.87
N PRO A 67 -17.13 -7.63 -21.62
CA PRO A 67 -16.70 -8.99 -21.26
C PRO A 67 -16.04 -9.03 -19.88
N PHE A 68 -16.36 -10.08 -19.10
CA PHE A 68 -15.83 -10.28 -17.76
C PHE A 68 -15.20 -11.66 -17.57
N LYS A 69 -14.02 -11.70 -16.93
CA LYS A 69 -13.37 -12.94 -16.52
C LYS A 69 -12.82 -12.85 -15.09
N THR A 70 -12.60 -13.99 -14.47
CA THR A 70 -11.80 -14.09 -13.24
C THR A 70 -10.41 -14.59 -13.57
N VAL A 71 -9.38 -13.92 -13.06
CA VAL A 71 -7.98 -14.31 -13.24
C VAL A 71 -7.47 -14.88 -11.93
N ASP A 72 -7.07 -16.14 -11.95
CA ASP A 72 -6.50 -16.81 -10.78
C ASP A 72 -5.04 -16.37 -10.58
N LEU A 73 -4.76 -15.81 -9.40
CA LEU A 73 -3.47 -15.31 -8.97
C LEU A 73 -3.13 -15.76 -7.55
N ILE A 74 -3.78 -16.79 -7.01
CA ILE A 74 -3.63 -17.24 -5.62
C ILE A 74 -2.18 -17.65 -5.35
N LYS A 75 -1.60 -18.46 -6.26
CA LYS A 75 -0.21 -18.90 -6.13
C LYS A 75 0.75 -17.72 -6.21
N ASP A 76 0.59 -16.86 -7.21
CA ASP A 76 1.45 -15.68 -7.41
C ASP A 76 1.37 -14.73 -6.19
N TYR A 77 0.16 -14.52 -5.64
CA TYR A 77 -0.04 -13.67 -4.46
C TYR A 77 0.64 -14.25 -3.21
N ARG A 78 0.57 -15.56 -3.02
CA ARG A 78 1.25 -16.24 -1.91
C ARG A 78 2.77 -16.07 -2.02
N GLU A 79 3.34 -16.29 -3.19
CA GLU A 79 4.78 -16.21 -3.42
C GLU A 79 5.31 -14.77 -3.29
N HIS A 80 4.61 -13.79 -3.83
CA HIS A 80 5.12 -12.42 -3.88
C HIS A 80 4.72 -11.55 -2.68
N ILE A 81 3.52 -11.75 -2.13
CA ILE A 81 2.98 -10.85 -1.10
C ILE A 81 2.97 -11.50 0.28
N VAL A 82 2.43 -12.73 0.40
CA VAL A 82 2.33 -13.40 1.70
C VAL A 82 3.70 -13.72 2.26
N GLN A 83 4.61 -14.27 1.46
CA GLN A 83 5.98 -14.56 1.90
C GLN A 83 6.71 -13.29 2.33
N TYR A 84 6.67 -12.24 1.53
CA TYR A 84 7.26 -10.95 1.87
C TYR A 84 6.74 -10.40 3.20
N LEU A 85 5.42 -10.49 3.41
CA LEU A 85 4.80 -10.03 4.64
C LEU A 85 5.26 -10.84 5.85
N VAL A 86 5.19 -12.16 5.76
CA VAL A 86 5.55 -13.09 6.85
C VAL A 86 7.04 -12.98 7.19
N GLU A 87 7.92 -12.98 6.20
CA GLU A 87 9.36 -12.83 6.39
C GLU A 87 9.72 -11.47 7.00
N GLY A 88 9.10 -10.39 6.50
CA GLY A 88 9.31 -9.07 7.07
C GLY A 88 8.96 -9.01 8.55
N TYR A 89 7.78 -9.50 8.94
CA TYR A 89 7.38 -9.51 10.35
C TYR A 89 8.22 -10.45 11.23
N ARG A 90 8.67 -11.60 10.70
CA ARG A 90 9.63 -12.48 11.40
C ARG A 90 10.95 -11.77 11.70
N ASN A 91 11.40 -10.94 10.77
CA ASN A 91 12.63 -10.15 10.89
C ASN A 91 12.43 -8.79 11.60
N GLY A 92 11.26 -8.57 12.22
CA GLY A 92 10.97 -7.35 12.98
C GLY A 92 10.61 -6.13 12.16
N LEU A 93 10.56 -6.26 10.85
CA LEU A 93 10.17 -5.19 9.95
C LEU A 93 8.64 -4.97 9.99
N THR A 94 8.21 -3.87 9.41
CA THR A 94 6.78 -3.58 9.17
C THR A 94 6.58 -3.37 7.66
N PRO A 95 6.50 -4.46 6.87
CA PRO A 95 6.40 -4.35 5.42
C PRO A 95 5.09 -3.73 4.98
N ASN A 96 5.09 -3.12 3.77
CA ASN A 96 3.91 -2.52 3.17
C ASN A 96 3.41 -3.40 2.00
N PRO A 97 2.40 -4.27 2.24
CA PRO A 97 1.91 -5.18 1.22
C PRO A 97 1.18 -4.48 0.07
N ASP A 98 0.57 -3.32 0.31
CA ASP A 98 -0.23 -2.63 -0.72
C ASP A 98 0.65 -2.06 -1.83
N VAL A 99 1.81 -1.46 -1.48
CA VAL A 99 2.78 -0.96 -2.46
C VAL A 99 3.35 -2.13 -3.28
N LEU A 100 3.71 -3.23 -2.60
CA LEU A 100 4.25 -4.39 -3.29
C LEU A 100 3.18 -5.08 -4.17
N CYS A 101 1.93 -5.14 -3.72
CA CYS A 101 0.83 -5.68 -4.51
C CYS A 101 0.62 -4.89 -5.81
N ASN A 102 0.75 -3.57 -5.79
CA ASN A 102 0.68 -2.79 -7.01
C ASN A 102 1.82 -3.15 -7.97
N ARG A 103 3.08 -3.21 -7.48
CA ARG A 103 4.24 -3.53 -8.31
C ARG A 103 4.21 -4.96 -8.83
N GLU A 104 4.03 -5.96 -7.95
CA GLU A 104 4.20 -7.37 -8.32
C GLU A 104 2.94 -8.01 -8.89
N MET A 105 1.77 -7.65 -8.34
CA MET A 105 0.51 -8.29 -8.73
C MET A 105 -0.22 -7.52 -9.82
N LYS A 106 -0.68 -6.27 -9.56
CA LYS A 106 -1.55 -5.54 -10.50
C LYS A 106 -0.82 -5.15 -11.78
N PHE A 107 0.32 -4.46 -11.64
CA PHE A 107 1.14 -4.01 -12.77
C PHE A 107 2.29 -4.99 -13.09
N GLY A 108 2.40 -6.08 -12.34
CA GLY A 108 3.29 -7.20 -12.57
C GLY A 108 2.59 -8.38 -13.22
N VAL A 109 2.24 -9.40 -12.44
CA VAL A 109 1.68 -10.68 -12.94
C VAL A 109 0.39 -10.49 -13.73
N PHE A 110 -0.57 -9.74 -13.18
CA PHE A 110 -1.86 -9.49 -13.86
C PHE A 110 -1.67 -8.79 -15.20
N ALA A 111 -0.84 -7.73 -15.22
CA ALA A 111 -0.54 -7.00 -16.45
C ALA A 111 0.14 -7.89 -17.48
N ARG A 112 1.15 -8.71 -17.08
CA ARG A 112 1.79 -9.66 -18.01
C ARG A 112 0.82 -10.66 -18.62
N LYS A 113 -0.11 -11.23 -17.82
CA LYS A 113 -1.17 -12.12 -18.32
C LYS A 113 -2.10 -11.39 -19.30
N ALA A 114 -2.49 -10.13 -18.97
CA ALA A 114 -3.30 -9.31 -19.87
C ALA A 114 -2.61 -9.08 -21.23
N PHE A 115 -1.33 -8.75 -21.21
CA PHE A 115 -0.56 -8.50 -22.42
C PHE A 115 -0.36 -9.76 -23.26
N ALA A 116 -0.18 -10.92 -22.63
CA ALA A 116 -0.14 -12.20 -23.31
C ALA A 116 -1.49 -12.56 -23.96
N ASP A 117 -2.61 -12.10 -23.39
CA ASP A 117 -3.97 -12.25 -23.96
C ASP A 117 -4.30 -11.18 -25.03
N GLY A 118 -3.32 -10.36 -25.43
CA GLY A 118 -3.46 -9.37 -26.49
C GLY A 118 -4.11 -8.04 -26.09
N PHE A 119 -4.13 -7.71 -24.79
CA PHE A 119 -4.53 -6.38 -24.36
C PHE A 119 -3.38 -5.37 -24.52
N ASP A 120 -3.71 -4.13 -24.90
CA ASP A 120 -2.75 -3.05 -25.04
C ASP A 120 -2.36 -2.44 -23.70
N CYS A 121 -3.35 -2.28 -22.81
CA CYS A 121 -3.22 -1.63 -21.51
C CYS A 121 -3.98 -2.38 -20.41
N VAL A 122 -3.56 -2.14 -19.16
CA VAL A 122 -4.34 -2.46 -17.98
C VAL A 122 -4.80 -1.18 -17.29
N ALA A 123 -6.00 -1.18 -16.72
CA ALA A 123 -6.54 -0.03 -16.01
C ALA A 123 -6.97 -0.39 -14.59
N THR A 124 -6.88 0.57 -13.70
CA THR A 124 -7.28 0.42 -12.30
C THR A 124 -8.03 1.67 -11.82
N GLY A 125 -8.75 1.53 -10.70
CA GLY A 125 -9.43 2.63 -10.03
C GLY A 125 -8.54 3.46 -9.09
N HIS A 126 -7.22 3.56 -9.33
CA HIS A 126 -6.35 4.40 -8.50
C HIS A 126 -6.55 5.88 -8.77
N TYR A 127 -6.57 6.66 -7.69
CA TYR A 127 -6.51 8.13 -7.75
C TYR A 127 -5.06 8.58 -7.99
N ALA A 128 -4.63 8.44 -9.23
CA ALA A 128 -3.36 8.89 -9.78
C ALA A 128 -3.60 9.37 -11.19
N ARG A 129 -2.74 10.24 -11.72
CA ARG A 129 -2.80 10.69 -13.12
C ARG A 129 -1.54 10.24 -13.84
N ARG A 130 -1.65 9.96 -15.12
CA ARG A 130 -0.53 9.67 -16.01
C ARG A 130 -0.33 10.81 -16.97
N ARG A 131 0.91 11.17 -17.19
CA ARG A 131 1.34 12.10 -18.24
C ARG A 131 2.37 11.40 -19.12
N ASP A 132 2.11 11.38 -20.42
CA ASP A 132 3.08 10.89 -21.39
C ASP A 132 3.98 12.03 -21.85
N ASN A 133 5.28 11.80 -21.89
CA ASN A 133 6.31 12.76 -22.23
C ASN A 133 6.71 12.61 -23.71
N ALA A 134 7.28 13.68 -24.30
CA ALA A 134 7.71 13.69 -25.68
C ALA A 134 8.84 12.69 -26.00
N ASP A 135 9.61 12.27 -24.98
CA ASP A 135 10.67 11.27 -25.11
C ASP A 135 10.18 9.82 -25.05
N GLY A 136 8.85 9.62 -24.98
CA GLY A 136 8.22 8.29 -24.89
C GLY A 136 8.25 7.67 -23.50
N THR A 137 8.65 8.42 -22.49
CA THR A 137 8.48 8.04 -21.07
C THR A 137 7.11 8.50 -20.57
N SER A 138 6.72 8.02 -19.37
CA SER A 138 5.50 8.46 -18.70
C SER A 138 5.80 8.82 -17.26
N ASP A 139 5.11 9.82 -16.73
CA ASP A 139 5.15 10.23 -15.33
C ASP A 139 3.85 9.83 -14.60
N ILE A 140 3.94 9.63 -13.30
CA ILE A 140 2.78 9.54 -12.40
C ILE A 140 2.63 10.86 -11.67
N LEU A 141 1.43 11.44 -11.74
CA LEU A 141 1.08 12.66 -11.04
C LEU A 141 0.08 12.36 -9.92
N CYS A 142 0.13 13.13 -8.84
CA CYS A 142 -0.86 13.06 -7.77
C CYS A 142 -2.29 13.14 -8.32
N GLY A 143 -3.22 12.39 -7.72
CA GLY A 143 -4.65 12.55 -7.99
C GLY A 143 -5.13 13.94 -7.63
N VAL A 144 -6.18 14.41 -8.31
CA VAL A 144 -6.78 15.75 -8.04
C VAL A 144 -7.42 15.82 -6.66
N ASP A 145 -7.97 14.70 -6.16
CA ASP A 145 -8.50 14.61 -4.80
C ASP A 145 -7.38 14.36 -3.78
N PRO A 146 -6.97 15.37 -2.98
CA PRO A 146 -5.86 15.22 -2.04
C PRO A 146 -6.17 14.24 -0.90
N ASN A 147 -7.47 13.99 -0.61
CA ASN A 147 -7.89 13.03 0.41
C ASN A 147 -7.88 11.59 -0.10
N LYS A 148 -7.82 11.41 -1.42
CA LYS A 148 -7.86 10.10 -2.09
C LYS A 148 -6.60 9.80 -2.89
N ASP A 149 -5.68 10.75 -3.05
CA ASP A 149 -4.43 10.51 -3.79
C ASP A 149 -3.77 9.19 -3.34
N GLN A 150 -3.52 8.33 -4.31
CA GLN A 150 -2.99 6.98 -4.09
C GLN A 150 -1.61 6.78 -4.71
N THR A 151 -0.95 7.85 -5.15
CA THR A 151 0.38 7.78 -5.76
C THR A 151 1.42 7.15 -4.83
N TYR A 152 1.30 7.34 -3.52
CA TYR A 152 2.14 6.67 -2.52
C TYR A 152 2.20 5.14 -2.73
N PHE A 153 1.08 4.51 -3.04
CA PHE A 153 1.01 3.06 -3.27
C PHE A 153 1.62 2.64 -4.62
N LEU A 154 1.96 3.58 -5.48
CA LEU A 154 2.58 3.36 -6.78
C LEU A 154 4.09 3.67 -6.78
N ALA A 155 4.66 4.03 -5.61
CA ALA A 155 6.02 4.53 -5.47
C ALA A 155 7.12 3.55 -5.93
N LEU A 156 6.85 2.26 -5.97
CA LEU A 156 7.82 1.25 -6.44
C LEU A 156 7.57 0.76 -7.87
N LEU A 157 6.64 1.38 -8.62
CA LEU A 157 6.44 1.06 -10.04
C LEU A 157 7.66 1.47 -10.86
N ARG A 158 7.83 0.79 -11.99
CA ARG A 158 8.87 1.09 -12.98
C ARG A 158 8.24 1.59 -14.28
N GLN A 159 9.06 2.23 -15.11
CA GLN A 159 8.62 2.81 -16.38
C GLN A 159 7.91 1.78 -17.29
N GLU A 160 8.42 0.54 -17.37
CA GLU A 160 7.82 -0.50 -18.21
C GLU A 160 6.38 -0.83 -17.78
N GLN A 161 6.12 -0.79 -16.47
CA GLN A 161 4.78 -1.04 -15.91
C GLN A 161 3.85 0.14 -16.15
N LEU A 162 4.38 1.36 -16.05
CA LEU A 162 3.62 2.59 -16.21
C LEU A 162 3.19 2.83 -17.66
N LYS A 163 4.06 2.55 -18.63
CA LYS A 163 3.76 2.78 -20.07
C LYS A 163 2.44 2.19 -20.55
N ARG A 164 1.98 1.13 -19.92
CA ARG A 164 0.75 0.40 -20.28
C ARG A 164 -0.29 0.37 -19.15
N ALA A 165 -0.15 1.29 -18.17
CA ALA A 165 -1.07 1.46 -17.05
C ALA A 165 -1.98 2.68 -17.27
N LEU A 166 -3.28 2.56 -16.99
CA LEU A 166 -4.25 3.64 -17.07
C LEU A 166 -4.90 3.87 -15.69
N TYR A 167 -5.10 5.15 -15.36
CA TYR A 167 -5.71 5.60 -14.10
C TYR A 167 -6.87 6.57 -14.40
N PRO A 168 -8.01 6.08 -14.92
CA PRO A 168 -9.06 6.95 -15.47
C PRO A 168 -9.71 7.88 -14.46
N VAL A 169 -9.68 7.53 -13.16
CA VAL A 169 -10.36 8.29 -12.11
C VAL A 169 -9.51 9.35 -11.42
N GLY A 170 -8.23 9.44 -11.77
CA GLY A 170 -7.27 10.32 -11.07
C GLY A 170 -7.55 11.81 -11.20
N HIS A 171 -8.38 12.23 -12.14
CA HIS A 171 -8.79 13.62 -12.37
C HIS A 171 -10.11 13.99 -11.69
N LEU A 172 -10.74 13.06 -10.95
CA LEU A 172 -12.03 13.25 -10.29
C LEU A 172 -11.86 13.42 -8.78
N LEU A 173 -12.72 14.26 -8.20
CA LEU A 173 -12.98 14.23 -6.77
C LEU A 173 -13.89 13.02 -6.43
N LYS A 174 -13.77 12.46 -5.23
CA LYS A 174 -14.58 11.29 -4.82
C LYS A 174 -16.10 11.54 -4.89
N PRO A 175 -16.64 12.71 -4.51
CA PRO A 175 -18.06 13.00 -4.70
C PRO A 175 -18.49 12.99 -6.16
N GLU A 176 -17.67 13.52 -7.07
CA GLU A 176 -17.93 13.53 -8.51
C GLU A 176 -17.95 12.11 -9.08
N LEU A 177 -16.99 11.29 -8.67
CA LEU A 177 -16.94 9.87 -9.05
C LEU A 177 -18.21 9.13 -8.60
N ARG A 178 -18.70 9.37 -7.37
CA ARG A 178 -19.92 8.73 -6.88
C ARG A 178 -21.15 9.20 -7.66
N LYS A 179 -21.23 10.48 -7.98
CA LYS A 179 -22.31 11.03 -8.82
C LYS A 179 -22.33 10.38 -10.20
N LEU A 180 -21.16 10.22 -10.85
CA LEU A 180 -21.05 9.51 -12.14
C LEU A 180 -21.51 8.05 -12.04
N ALA A 181 -21.17 7.36 -10.95
CA ALA A 181 -21.62 5.99 -10.70
C ALA A 181 -23.15 5.89 -10.54
N GLU A 182 -23.76 6.83 -9.82
CA GLU A 182 -25.22 6.90 -9.63
C GLU A 182 -25.94 7.24 -10.93
N GLU A 183 -25.49 8.25 -11.68
CA GLU A 183 -26.06 8.65 -12.97
C GLU A 183 -25.99 7.54 -14.01
N ALA A 184 -24.93 6.73 -14.00
CA ALA A 184 -24.78 5.57 -14.85
C ALA A 184 -25.57 4.34 -14.37
N GLY A 185 -26.20 4.42 -13.20
CA GLY A 185 -26.94 3.32 -12.58
C GLY A 185 -26.06 2.11 -12.27
N LEU A 186 -24.79 2.35 -11.85
CA LEU A 186 -23.90 1.25 -11.47
C LEU A 186 -24.39 0.58 -10.18
N PRO A 187 -24.44 -0.77 -10.13
CA PRO A 187 -25.04 -1.50 -9.01
C PRO A 187 -24.31 -1.27 -7.68
N ASN A 188 -23.02 -0.91 -7.72
CA ASN A 188 -22.17 -0.67 -6.55
C ASN A 188 -21.95 0.83 -6.24
N ALA A 189 -22.72 1.76 -6.82
CA ALA A 189 -22.56 3.22 -6.64
C ALA A 189 -22.55 3.64 -5.16
N LYS A 190 -23.39 3.01 -4.32
CA LYS A 190 -23.51 3.31 -2.88
C LYS A 190 -22.62 2.43 -2.00
N ARG A 191 -21.83 1.53 -2.58
CA ARG A 191 -20.92 0.67 -1.82
C ARG A 191 -19.87 1.50 -1.09
N LYS A 192 -19.63 1.18 0.19
CA LYS A 192 -18.54 1.81 0.97
C LYS A 192 -17.18 1.40 0.40
N ASP A 193 -16.20 2.30 0.52
CA ASP A 193 -14.84 2.00 0.12
C ASP A 193 -14.30 0.81 0.91
N SER A 194 -13.54 -0.07 0.25
CA SER A 194 -12.90 -1.22 0.89
C SER A 194 -11.91 -0.74 1.96
N GLN A 195 -11.96 -1.39 3.12
CA GLN A 195 -11.03 -1.16 4.23
C GLN A 195 -10.32 -2.48 4.55
N GLY A 196 -9.01 -2.44 4.71
CA GLY A 196 -8.19 -3.61 5.02
C GLY A 196 -7.04 -3.79 4.04
N ILE A 197 -6.28 -4.87 4.23
CA ILE A 197 -5.18 -5.25 3.33
C ILE A 197 -5.77 -5.66 1.98
N CYS A 198 -5.14 -5.19 0.92
CA CYS A 198 -5.54 -5.43 -0.46
C CYS A 198 -5.73 -6.94 -0.70
N PHE A 199 -6.94 -7.35 -1.11
CA PHE A 199 -7.36 -8.72 -1.41
C PHE A 199 -7.52 -9.71 -0.24
N ILE A 200 -7.05 -9.40 0.99
CA ILE A 200 -7.27 -10.25 2.18
C ILE A 200 -8.58 -9.87 2.88
N GLY A 201 -9.10 -8.68 2.57
CA GLY A 201 -10.38 -8.21 3.11
C GLY A 201 -10.27 -7.65 4.53
N LYS A 202 -11.32 -7.86 5.35
CA LYS A 202 -11.45 -7.28 6.70
C LYS A 202 -10.67 -8.02 7.79
N ILE A 203 -9.79 -8.96 7.44
CA ILE A 203 -8.99 -9.70 8.39
C ILE A 203 -7.95 -8.76 9.01
N ARG A 204 -7.84 -8.77 10.33
CA ARG A 204 -6.78 -8.03 11.01
C ARG A 204 -5.43 -8.68 10.70
N ILE A 205 -4.43 -7.86 10.40
CA ILE A 205 -3.08 -8.33 10.05
C ILE A 205 -2.51 -9.30 11.10
N ASN A 206 -2.74 -9.05 12.38
CA ASN A 206 -2.26 -9.91 13.45
C ASN A 206 -2.89 -11.30 13.41
N ASP A 207 -4.21 -11.41 13.17
CA ASP A 207 -4.91 -12.69 13.07
C ASP A 207 -4.43 -13.50 11.85
N PHE A 208 -4.07 -12.80 10.77
CA PHE A 208 -3.45 -13.39 9.60
C PHE A 208 -2.04 -13.93 9.90
N LEU A 209 -1.20 -13.11 10.53
CA LEU A 209 0.19 -13.48 10.83
C LEU A 209 0.30 -14.63 11.84
N GLU A 210 -0.64 -14.75 12.78
CA GLU A 210 -0.67 -15.85 13.77
C GLU A 210 -0.71 -17.25 13.13
N GLN A 211 -1.13 -17.37 11.87
CA GLN A 211 -1.13 -18.65 11.16
C GLN A 211 0.26 -19.06 10.68
N TYR A 212 1.11 -18.09 10.44
CA TYR A 212 2.44 -18.29 9.85
C TYR A 212 3.58 -18.12 10.86
N ILE A 213 3.34 -17.32 11.91
CA ILE A 213 4.36 -16.97 12.92
C ILE A 213 3.85 -17.45 14.29
N PRO A 214 4.55 -18.42 14.90
CA PRO A 214 4.20 -18.88 16.24
C PRO A 214 4.24 -17.73 17.24
N GLN A 215 3.25 -17.68 18.13
CA GLN A 215 3.26 -16.75 19.26
C GLN A 215 4.42 -17.09 20.20
N LYS A 216 5.22 -16.07 20.53
CA LYS A 216 6.31 -16.17 21.51
C LYS A 216 6.11 -15.07 22.55
N PRO A 217 5.39 -15.36 23.66
CA PRO A 217 5.18 -14.39 24.72
C PRO A 217 6.49 -13.90 25.33
N GLY A 218 6.51 -12.63 25.77
CA GLY A 218 7.69 -12.03 26.37
C GLY A 218 7.32 -10.78 27.17
N LYS A 219 8.32 -10.12 27.73
CA LYS A 219 8.12 -8.98 28.63
C LYS A 219 7.91 -7.68 27.86
N ILE A 220 7.01 -6.84 28.37
CA ILE A 220 6.93 -5.43 27.99
C ILE A 220 7.71 -4.65 29.07
N VAL A 221 8.74 -3.91 28.64
CA VAL A 221 9.61 -3.16 29.53
C VAL A 221 9.64 -1.68 29.13
N ASN A 222 9.90 -0.80 30.09
CA ASN A 222 10.22 0.59 29.76
C ASN A 222 11.70 0.75 29.34
N THR A 223 12.11 1.96 28.98
CA THR A 223 13.49 2.28 28.57
C THR A 223 14.53 2.01 29.68
N ALA A 224 14.12 2.05 30.95
CA ALA A 224 14.97 1.72 32.10
C ALA A 224 15.01 0.22 32.46
N GLY A 225 14.33 -0.65 31.67
CA GLY A 225 14.27 -2.09 31.88
C GLY A 225 13.25 -2.56 32.92
N LYS A 226 12.43 -1.67 33.48
CA LYS A 226 11.34 -2.06 34.39
C LYS A 226 10.26 -2.79 33.64
N VAL A 227 9.87 -3.97 34.12
CA VAL A 227 8.77 -4.77 33.56
C VAL A 227 7.43 -4.09 33.84
N LEU A 228 6.63 -3.90 32.80
CA LEU A 228 5.31 -3.26 32.85
C LEU A 228 4.18 -4.24 32.51
N GLY A 229 4.47 -5.37 31.86
CA GLY A 229 3.49 -6.35 31.43
C GLY A 229 4.09 -7.42 30.55
N GLU A 230 3.23 -8.14 29.82
CA GLU A 230 3.62 -9.19 28.90
C GLU A 230 2.96 -8.98 27.52
N HIS A 231 3.68 -9.35 26.45
CA HIS A 231 3.17 -9.36 25.09
C HIS A 231 3.02 -10.79 24.56
N LYS A 232 2.15 -11.00 23.57
CA LYS A 232 1.90 -12.32 22.95
C LYS A 232 2.94 -12.72 21.90
N GLY A 233 3.71 -11.77 21.39
CA GLY A 233 4.73 -11.95 20.35
C GLY A 233 5.11 -10.60 19.73
N LEU A 234 6.40 -10.38 19.43
CA LEU A 234 6.91 -9.11 18.92
C LEU A 234 6.34 -8.72 17.55
N PHE A 235 5.91 -9.70 16.75
CA PHE A 235 5.33 -9.45 15.42
C PHE A 235 3.97 -8.73 15.47
N HIS A 236 3.27 -8.73 16.61
CA HIS A 236 2.02 -8.00 16.78
C HIS A 236 2.19 -6.49 16.87
N TYR A 237 3.43 -6.01 16.99
CA TYR A 237 3.72 -4.62 17.29
C TYR A 237 4.56 -3.96 16.21
N THR A 238 4.28 -2.68 15.99
CA THR A 238 5.03 -1.80 15.08
C THR A 238 5.64 -0.65 15.88
N ILE A 239 6.82 -0.17 15.51
CA ILE A 239 7.43 1.03 16.09
C ILE A 239 6.47 2.21 15.93
N GLY A 240 6.25 2.95 17.03
CA GLY A 240 5.29 4.05 17.09
C GLY A 240 3.84 3.63 17.37
N GLN A 241 3.55 2.32 17.51
CA GLN A 241 2.23 1.84 17.88
C GLN A 241 1.85 2.29 19.27
N ARG A 242 0.63 2.85 19.43
CA ARG A 242 0.07 3.33 20.71
C ARG A 242 -1.04 2.44 21.25
N ARG A 243 -1.85 1.84 20.36
CA ARG A 243 -3.01 1.04 20.76
C ARG A 243 -2.66 -0.44 20.85
N GLY A 244 -3.33 -1.15 21.78
CA GLY A 244 -3.19 -2.61 21.89
C GLY A 244 -1.91 -3.07 22.61
N ILE A 245 -1.17 -2.16 23.27
CA ILE A 245 -0.01 -2.52 24.12
C ILE A 245 -0.47 -3.16 25.42
N ASN A 246 -1.69 -2.81 25.90
CA ASN A 246 -2.29 -3.31 27.14
C ASN A 246 -1.47 -3.06 28.41
N VAL A 247 -0.70 -1.97 28.43
CA VAL A 247 -0.01 -1.47 29.63
C VAL A 247 -0.77 -0.24 30.11
N PRO A 248 -1.30 -0.24 31.35
CA PRO A 248 -1.96 0.93 31.91
C PRO A 248 -0.97 2.06 32.10
N SER A 249 -1.37 3.27 31.74
CA SER A 249 -0.63 4.49 32.11
C SER A 249 -1.08 4.93 33.50
N ASN A 250 -0.12 5.24 34.37
CA ASN A 250 -0.39 5.79 35.69
C ASN A 250 -0.29 7.33 35.72
N ALA A 251 -0.07 7.95 34.57
CA ALA A 251 0.03 9.40 34.42
C ALA A 251 -1.15 9.94 33.60
N ASP A 252 -1.70 11.06 34.06
CA ASP A 252 -2.80 11.73 33.35
C ASP A 252 -2.36 12.20 31.96
N ASN A 253 -3.13 11.80 30.95
CA ASN A 253 -2.91 12.12 29.54
C ASN A 253 -1.60 11.61 28.89
N GLU A 254 -0.85 10.73 29.54
CA GLU A 254 0.32 10.10 28.98
C GLU A 254 0.01 8.68 28.47
N TYR A 255 0.59 8.32 27.33
CA TYR A 255 0.36 7.02 26.71
C TYR A 255 1.68 6.37 26.33
N TYR A 256 1.78 5.08 26.61
CA TYR A 256 2.89 4.29 26.12
C TYR A 256 2.83 4.10 24.60
N VAL A 257 4.00 4.17 23.98
CA VAL A 257 4.23 3.84 22.57
C VAL A 257 5.36 2.83 22.46
N VAL A 258 5.31 2.00 21.44
CA VAL A 258 6.39 1.06 21.13
C VAL A 258 7.58 1.84 20.56
N VAL A 259 8.73 1.73 21.22
CA VAL A 259 9.97 2.41 20.78
C VAL A 259 11.03 1.45 20.27
N ALA A 260 11.02 0.18 20.70
CA ALA A 260 11.93 -0.84 20.20
C ALA A 260 11.37 -2.25 20.36
N LYS A 261 11.90 -3.18 19.55
CA LYS A 261 11.71 -4.63 19.70
C LYS A 261 13.09 -5.27 19.89
N ARG A 262 13.33 -5.88 21.03
CA ARG A 262 14.59 -6.59 21.33
C ARG A 262 14.39 -8.09 21.10
N PHE A 263 14.84 -8.59 19.96
CA PHE A 263 14.61 -9.98 19.56
C PHE A 263 15.38 -11.00 20.38
N GLU A 264 16.61 -10.69 20.78
CA GLU A 264 17.46 -11.59 21.57
C GLU A 264 16.85 -11.86 22.95
N SER A 265 16.40 -10.83 23.66
CA SER A 265 15.75 -10.96 24.98
C SER A 265 14.23 -11.17 24.88
N ASN A 266 13.63 -11.14 23.69
CA ASN A 266 12.20 -11.19 23.45
C ASN A 266 11.42 -10.15 24.26
N GLU A 267 11.90 -8.88 24.22
CA GLU A 267 11.30 -7.77 24.95
C GLU A 267 10.71 -6.74 24.01
N LEU A 268 9.50 -6.26 24.33
CA LEU A 268 8.88 -5.09 23.74
C LEU A 268 9.21 -3.87 24.59
N VAL A 269 9.93 -2.89 24.04
CA VAL A 269 10.30 -1.68 24.77
C VAL A 269 9.27 -0.59 24.49
N VAL A 270 8.74 0.01 25.54
CA VAL A 270 7.77 1.10 25.48
C VAL A 270 8.25 2.32 26.27
N ALA A 271 7.81 3.49 25.84
CA ALA A 271 8.05 4.75 26.54
C ALA A 271 6.82 5.65 26.44
N PHE A 272 6.76 6.70 27.25
CA PHE A 272 5.79 7.77 27.03
C PHE A 272 6.11 8.52 25.71
N ASP A 273 5.08 8.96 24.99
CA ASP A 273 5.18 9.52 23.64
C ASP A 273 5.71 10.97 23.65
N HIS A 274 6.94 11.16 24.12
CA HIS A 274 7.65 12.43 24.14
C HIS A 274 9.07 12.27 23.60
N PRO A 275 9.63 13.27 22.90
CA PRO A 275 11.01 13.21 22.39
C PRO A 275 12.06 12.87 23.45
N GLU A 276 11.85 13.32 24.68
CA GLU A 276 12.77 13.10 25.81
C GLU A 276 12.77 11.66 26.32
N THR A 277 11.63 10.97 26.27
CA THR A 277 11.46 9.60 26.79
C THR A 277 11.45 8.54 25.72
N ALA A 278 10.96 8.87 24.52
CA ALA A 278 10.86 8.00 23.36
C ALA A 278 11.85 8.42 22.23
N GLY A 279 13.06 8.83 22.60
CA GLY A 279 14.04 9.43 21.71
C GLY A 279 14.29 8.64 20.40
N THR A 280 14.30 7.30 20.47
CA THR A 280 14.48 6.43 19.31
C THR A 280 13.28 6.46 18.33
N LEU A 281 12.12 6.93 18.78
CA LEU A 281 10.92 7.10 17.96
C LEU A 281 10.98 8.37 17.10
N TYR A 282 11.81 9.32 17.48
CA TYR A 282 11.94 10.63 16.85
C TYR A 282 13.31 10.74 16.19
N THR A 283 13.35 11.06 14.91
CA THR A 283 14.61 11.16 14.17
C THR A 283 14.60 12.34 13.20
N THR A 284 15.78 12.88 12.95
CA THR A 284 16.04 13.89 11.91
C THR A 284 16.70 13.28 10.69
N GLU A 285 16.95 11.97 10.70
CA GLU A 285 17.57 11.27 9.58
C GLU A 285 17.08 9.82 9.48
N SER A 286 17.20 9.23 8.32
CA SER A 286 16.92 7.81 8.09
C SER A 286 17.72 7.29 6.91
N TRP A 287 17.86 5.98 6.85
CA TRP A 287 18.46 5.27 5.71
C TRP A 287 17.37 4.51 4.96
N VAL A 288 17.49 4.51 3.64
CA VAL A 288 16.59 3.78 2.75
C VAL A 288 17.38 2.92 1.79
N ASN A 289 16.82 1.78 1.43
CA ASN A 289 17.38 0.87 0.43
C ASN A 289 16.33 0.53 -0.63
N ASN A 290 16.70 -0.37 -1.56
CA ASN A 290 15.79 -0.84 -2.61
C ASN A 290 15.09 0.31 -3.35
N LEU A 291 15.86 1.36 -3.69
CA LEU A 291 15.35 2.50 -4.45
C LEU A 291 14.78 2.02 -5.80
N SER A 292 13.59 2.46 -6.11
CA SER A 292 12.91 2.23 -7.38
C SER A 292 12.49 3.57 -7.97
N TRP A 293 12.87 3.83 -9.21
CA TRP A 293 12.59 5.07 -9.91
C TRP A 293 11.63 4.81 -11.07
N ILE A 294 10.67 5.70 -11.25
CA ILE A 294 9.69 5.61 -12.32
C ILE A 294 10.33 6.08 -13.63
N ASN A 295 10.89 7.29 -13.64
CA ASN A 295 11.43 7.92 -14.84
C ASN A 295 12.80 8.57 -14.59
N ARG A 296 12.90 9.42 -13.58
CA ARG A 296 14.08 10.24 -13.29
C ARG A 296 14.75 9.82 -11.98
N PRO A 297 15.82 9.01 -12.02
CA PRO A 297 16.56 8.65 -10.82
C PRO A 297 17.29 9.87 -10.23
N LEU A 298 17.29 9.97 -8.90
CA LEU A 298 18.10 10.93 -8.17
C LEU A 298 19.48 10.32 -7.96
N THR A 299 20.49 10.86 -8.68
CA THR A 299 21.86 10.34 -8.69
C THR A 299 22.84 11.20 -7.88
N GLU A 300 22.39 12.38 -7.45
CA GLU A 300 23.21 13.34 -6.71
C GLU A 300 22.46 13.83 -5.47
N LYS A 301 23.21 14.45 -4.56
CA LYS A 301 22.63 15.12 -3.39
C LYS A 301 21.72 16.27 -3.82
N CYS A 302 20.47 16.22 -3.40
CA CYS A 302 19.46 17.22 -3.76
C CYS A 302 18.39 17.39 -2.69
N GLU A 303 17.63 18.48 -2.78
CA GLU A 303 16.38 18.66 -2.03
C GLU A 303 15.23 18.01 -2.81
N VAL A 304 14.38 17.27 -2.12
CA VAL A 304 13.23 16.57 -2.70
C VAL A 304 12.09 16.51 -1.70
N LEU A 305 10.86 16.42 -2.18
CA LEU A 305 9.70 16.20 -1.33
C LEU A 305 9.50 14.71 -1.07
N VAL A 306 9.15 14.35 0.17
CA VAL A 306 8.85 12.95 0.54
C VAL A 306 7.53 12.81 1.28
N ARG A 307 6.91 11.64 1.15
CA ARG A 307 5.88 11.14 2.07
C ARG A 307 6.40 9.89 2.72
N VAL A 308 6.45 9.89 4.04
CA VAL A 308 6.93 8.75 4.83
C VAL A 308 5.82 7.76 5.19
N ARG A 309 4.56 8.17 4.95
CA ARG A 309 3.35 7.34 5.09
C ARG A 309 2.28 7.80 4.12
N TYR A 310 1.34 6.90 3.87
CA TYR A 310 0.11 7.25 3.16
C TYR A 310 -0.67 8.35 3.90
N ARG A 311 -1.12 9.36 3.17
CA ARG A 311 -1.82 10.56 3.65
C ARG A 311 -0.97 11.56 4.44
N ASP A 312 0.31 11.33 4.65
CA ASP A 312 1.17 12.37 5.18
C ASP A 312 1.31 13.52 4.17
N ALA A 313 1.44 14.73 4.69
CA ALA A 313 1.83 15.87 3.87
C ALA A 313 3.24 15.65 3.31
N SER A 314 3.46 16.12 2.09
CA SER A 314 4.81 16.10 1.50
C SER A 314 5.74 17.00 2.30
N THR A 315 6.90 16.47 2.72
CA THR A 315 7.89 17.16 3.55
C THR A 315 9.20 17.29 2.77
N PRO A 316 9.84 18.48 2.73
CA PRO A 316 11.13 18.65 2.11
C PRO A 316 12.25 18.00 2.91
N VAL A 317 13.12 17.26 2.22
CA VAL A 317 14.28 16.57 2.78
C VAL A 317 15.50 16.74 1.91
N THR A 318 16.69 16.54 2.49
CA THR A 318 17.92 16.38 1.72
C THR A 318 18.11 14.89 1.44
N PHE A 319 18.09 14.52 0.18
CA PHE A 319 18.42 13.19 -0.32
C PHE A 319 19.91 13.12 -0.63
N THR A 320 20.60 12.08 -0.18
CA THR A 320 22.02 11.83 -0.50
C THR A 320 22.17 10.36 -0.88
N PRO A 321 22.43 10.01 -2.17
CA PRO A 321 22.62 8.64 -2.59
C PRO A 321 23.87 8.03 -1.96
N ASP A 322 23.83 6.73 -1.63
CA ASP A 322 24.97 5.99 -1.04
C ASP A 322 25.86 5.29 -2.09
N GLY A 323 25.47 5.38 -3.37
CA GLY A 323 26.15 4.70 -4.47
C GLY A 323 25.89 3.19 -4.57
N ASN A 324 25.14 2.60 -3.65
CA ASN A 324 24.87 1.16 -3.59
C ASN A 324 23.37 0.82 -3.71
N GLY A 325 22.58 1.73 -4.29
CA GLY A 325 21.13 1.55 -4.46
C GLY A 325 20.28 1.95 -3.25
N GLY A 326 20.87 2.62 -2.29
CA GLY A 326 20.24 3.25 -1.14
C GLY A 326 20.50 4.75 -1.06
N ALA A 327 20.02 5.38 0.00
CA ALA A 327 20.25 6.79 0.27
C ALA A 327 20.11 7.12 1.76
N HIS A 328 20.81 8.16 2.18
CA HIS A 328 20.60 8.86 3.42
C HIS A 328 19.60 9.99 3.22
N ILE A 329 18.61 10.10 4.12
CA ILE A 329 17.56 11.11 4.11
C ILE A 329 17.70 11.97 5.35
N ALA A 330 17.96 13.26 5.18
CA ALA A 330 18.00 14.22 6.29
C ALA A 330 16.74 15.09 6.26
N TYR A 331 16.01 15.10 7.38
CA TYR A 331 14.73 15.82 7.54
C TYR A 331 15.00 17.21 8.14
N LYS A 332 14.29 18.24 7.65
CA LYS A 332 14.33 19.59 8.24
C LYS A 332 13.65 19.64 9.61
N HIS A 333 12.67 18.78 9.83
CA HIS A 333 11.94 18.66 11.09
C HIS A 333 11.92 17.22 11.53
N MET A 334 11.94 17.02 12.84
CA MET A 334 11.91 15.71 13.46
C MET A 334 10.72 14.88 12.94
N GLN A 335 10.99 13.67 12.48
CA GLN A 335 9.99 12.70 12.06
C GLN A 335 9.71 11.71 13.18
N ARG A 336 8.45 11.30 13.32
CA ARG A 336 8.03 10.37 14.37
C ARG A 336 7.69 9.00 13.78
N GLY A 337 8.27 7.94 14.35
CA GLY A 337 7.85 6.56 14.12
C GLY A 337 8.11 6.08 12.69
N ILE A 338 9.27 6.40 12.14
CA ILE A 338 9.77 5.75 10.93
C ILE A 338 10.06 4.30 11.28
N ALA A 339 9.32 3.38 10.67
CA ALA A 339 9.46 1.97 10.95
C ALA A 339 10.21 1.27 9.83
N PRO A 340 11.23 0.43 10.14
CA PRO A 340 11.92 -0.38 9.15
C PRO A 340 10.95 -1.26 8.35
N GLY A 341 11.14 -1.33 7.05
CA GLY A 341 10.26 -2.07 6.12
C GLY A 341 9.12 -1.24 5.53
N GLN A 342 8.82 -0.05 6.07
CA GLN A 342 7.87 0.89 5.47
C GLN A 342 8.47 1.58 4.24
N ILE A 343 7.60 2.21 3.45
CA ILE A 343 7.96 2.85 2.19
C ILE A 343 8.11 4.36 2.39
N ILE A 344 9.12 4.93 1.74
CA ILE A 344 9.23 6.36 1.46
C ILE A 344 8.91 6.59 -0.01
N ALA A 345 8.09 7.58 -0.32
CA ALA A 345 7.80 8.01 -1.69
C ALA A 345 8.40 9.38 -1.96
N PHE A 346 9.08 9.54 -3.09
CA PHE A 346 9.77 10.77 -3.51
C PHE A 346 8.94 11.52 -4.54
N TYR A 347 8.87 12.85 -4.42
CA TYR A 347 8.07 13.71 -5.29
C TYR A 347 8.85 14.96 -5.74
N ASP A 348 8.56 15.38 -6.97
CA ASP A 348 8.90 16.69 -7.51
C ASP A 348 7.58 17.43 -7.80
N GLY A 349 7.17 18.34 -6.92
CA GLY A 349 5.85 18.92 -6.92
C GLY A 349 4.75 17.85 -6.80
N GLU A 350 3.93 17.72 -7.84
CA GLU A 350 2.89 16.67 -7.93
C GLU A 350 3.37 15.38 -8.61
N THR A 351 4.59 15.36 -9.15
CA THR A 351 5.12 14.20 -9.87
C THR A 351 5.77 13.23 -8.89
N LEU A 352 5.28 11.98 -8.88
CA LEU A 352 5.92 10.88 -8.16
C LEU A 352 7.18 10.46 -8.92
N LEU A 353 8.34 10.56 -8.29
CA LEU A 353 9.63 10.16 -8.86
C LEU A 353 9.92 8.67 -8.66
N GLY A 354 9.51 8.14 -7.52
CA GLY A 354 9.78 6.77 -7.11
C GLY A 354 9.67 6.57 -5.61
N GLY A 355 10.31 5.53 -5.10
CA GLY A 355 10.31 5.23 -3.67
C GLY A 355 11.47 4.34 -3.24
N GLY A 356 11.51 4.06 -1.93
CA GLY A 356 12.46 3.15 -1.31
C GLY A 356 11.89 2.55 -0.04
N VAL A 357 12.67 1.68 0.60
CA VAL A 357 12.28 0.97 1.83
C VAL A 357 13.14 1.46 2.98
N PHE A 358 12.54 1.87 4.10
CA PHE A 358 13.27 2.23 5.32
C PHE A 358 14.02 1.02 5.90
N GLN A 359 15.28 1.29 6.30
CA GLN A 359 16.13 0.33 7.01
C GLN A 359 15.85 0.31 8.51
#